data_981d6b0a4faa14f2f95ea06e3ce62e2d
#
_entry.id   981d6b0a4faa14f2f95ea06e3ce62e2d
#
_cell.length_a   1.000
_cell.length_b   1.000
_cell.length_c   1.000
_cell.angle_alpha   90.00
_cell.angle_beta   90.00
_cell.angle_gamma   90.00
#
_symmetry.space_group_name_H-M   'P 1'
#
loop_
_entity.id
_entity.type
_entity.pdbx_description
1 polymer ?
#
loop_
_entity_poly.entity_id
_entity_poly.type
_entity_poly.pdbx_seq_one_letter_code
_entity_poly.pdbx_strand_id
1 'polypeptide(L)'
;MPTWVDIVKTGAFKEQAPYDPDWWYVRAATLARHVYLHKSVGVGALCKLHGGPKNRGFRPSHHSRASASVQRKVLQSLEAIGVVEISSKGGRIISQDGMRDLDRIAVAVLESQREDEEDEDEDEDEDEDGEDDE
;
A
#
# COMPACT_ATOMS: atom_id res chain seq x y z
N MET A 1 -8.33 11.38 9.18
CA MET A 1 -8.99 10.15 8.69
C MET A 1 -10.49 10.40 8.64
N PRO A 2 -11.20 10.03 7.56
CA PRO A 2 -12.65 10.22 7.47
C PRO A 2 -13.41 9.38 8.50
N THR A 3 -14.58 9.84 8.89
CA THR A 3 -15.43 9.17 9.89
C THR A 3 -16.06 7.87 9.40
N TRP A 4 -16.14 7.68 8.08
CA TRP A 4 -16.76 6.52 7.43
C TRP A 4 -15.81 5.34 7.16
N VAL A 5 -14.54 5.41 7.58
CA VAL A 5 -13.51 4.39 7.30
C VAL A 5 -13.94 2.99 7.78
N ASP A 6 -14.64 2.90 8.91
CA ASP A 6 -15.01 1.62 9.51
C ASP A 6 -16.25 0.95 8.88
N ILE A 7 -16.96 1.64 7.99
CA ILE A 7 -18.26 1.18 7.47
C ILE A 7 -18.32 1.02 5.94
N VAL A 8 -17.29 1.40 5.20
CA VAL A 8 -17.33 1.39 3.74
C VAL A 8 -16.59 0.22 3.13
N LYS A 9 -17.03 -0.18 1.93
CA LYS A 9 -16.26 -1.01 1.02
C LYS A 9 -15.31 -0.15 0.20
N THR A 10 -14.19 -0.71 -0.23
CA THR A 10 -13.20 -0.02 -1.07
C THR A 10 -13.57 0.07 -2.55
N GLY A 11 -14.69 -0.54 -2.94
CA GLY A 11 -15.22 -0.49 -4.30
C GLY A 11 -16.58 -1.15 -4.41
N ALA A 12 -17.36 -0.76 -5.42
CA ALA A 12 -18.68 -1.33 -5.68
C ALA A 12 -18.63 -2.83 -6.07
N PHE A 13 -17.51 -3.32 -6.54
CA PHE A 13 -17.28 -4.71 -6.93
C PHE A 13 -16.93 -5.62 -5.74
N LYS A 14 -16.55 -5.06 -4.59
CA LYS A 14 -16.29 -5.82 -3.36
C LYS A 14 -17.59 -6.26 -2.71
N GLU A 15 -17.64 -7.48 -2.22
CA GLU A 15 -18.79 -7.98 -1.48
C GLU A 15 -18.82 -7.51 -0.04
N GLN A 16 -17.63 -7.37 0.57
CA GLN A 16 -17.46 -7.01 1.97
C GLN A 16 -16.48 -5.86 2.15
N ALA A 17 -16.57 -5.20 3.32
CA ALA A 17 -15.58 -4.24 3.78
C ALA A 17 -14.23 -4.93 4.07
N PRO A 18 -13.12 -4.17 4.13
CA PRO A 18 -11.83 -4.70 4.49
C PRO A 18 -11.84 -5.38 5.87
N TYR A 19 -11.16 -6.51 5.96
CA TYR A 19 -11.07 -7.31 7.19
C TYR A 19 -10.07 -6.73 8.19
N ASP A 20 -8.98 -6.14 7.67
CA ASP A 20 -7.95 -5.48 8.47
C ASP A 20 -8.47 -4.13 8.98
N PRO A 21 -8.48 -3.88 10.31
CA PRO A 21 -8.88 -2.58 10.83
C PRO A 21 -7.94 -1.44 10.40
N ASP A 22 -6.70 -1.73 10.07
CA ASP A 22 -5.68 -0.78 9.64
C ASP A 22 -5.58 -0.61 8.11
N TRP A 23 -6.58 -1.07 7.37
CA TRP A 23 -6.59 -1.04 5.91
C TRP A 23 -6.35 0.35 5.31
N TRP A 24 -6.76 1.40 5.99
CA TRP A 24 -6.57 2.78 5.56
C TRP A 24 -5.09 3.14 5.47
N TYR A 25 -4.32 2.78 6.48
CA TYR A 25 -2.88 3.02 6.51
C TYR A 25 -2.13 2.19 5.47
N VAL A 26 -2.52 0.95 5.27
CA VAL A 26 -1.97 0.09 4.21
C VAL A 26 -2.27 0.69 2.83
N ARG A 27 -3.49 1.17 2.61
CA ARG A 27 -3.84 1.85 1.37
C ARG A 27 -3.04 3.15 1.20
N ALA A 28 -2.85 3.93 2.24
CA ALA A 28 -2.04 5.15 2.21
C ALA A 28 -0.59 4.85 1.83
N ALA A 29 0.02 3.84 2.42
CA ALA A 29 1.37 3.39 2.08
C ALA A 29 1.47 2.93 0.61
N THR A 30 0.49 2.17 0.15
CA THR A 30 0.41 1.71 -1.25
C THR A 30 0.33 2.87 -2.23
N LEU A 31 -0.49 3.87 -1.95
CA LEU A 31 -0.62 5.05 -2.80
C LEU A 31 0.64 5.92 -2.78
N ALA A 32 1.24 6.13 -1.61
CA ALA A 32 2.49 6.87 -1.49
C ALA A 32 3.61 6.22 -2.31
N ARG A 33 3.78 4.90 -2.19
CA ARG A 33 4.75 4.15 -2.99
C ARG A 33 4.45 4.24 -4.49
N HIS A 34 3.18 4.12 -4.88
CA HIS A 34 2.79 4.23 -6.28
C HIS A 34 3.11 5.59 -6.87
N VAL A 35 2.81 6.67 -6.15
CA VAL A 35 3.14 8.05 -6.56
C VAL A 35 4.65 8.25 -6.65
N TYR A 36 5.43 7.67 -5.73
CA TYR A 36 6.89 7.72 -5.78
C TYR A 36 7.46 7.10 -7.07
N LEU A 37 6.94 5.94 -7.48
CA LEU A 37 7.42 5.21 -8.65
C LEU A 37 6.95 5.81 -9.99
N HIS A 38 5.92 6.64 -9.98
CA HIS A 38 5.33 7.25 -11.16
C HIS A 38 5.45 8.78 -11.10
N LYS A 39 5.64 9.42 -12.25
CA LYS A 39 5.90 10.86 -12.33
C LYS A 39 4.72 11.73 -11.90
N SER A 40 3.51 11.31 -12.24
CA SER A 40 2.27 11.99 -11.87
C SER A 40 1.12 11.01 -11.89
N VAL A 41 0.33 11.00 -10.83
CA VAL A 41 -0.76 10.04 -10.64
C VAL A 41 -2.05 10.77 -10.28
N GLY A 42 -3.11 10.47 -11.02
CA GLY A 42 -4.46 10.98 -10.75
C GLY A 42 -5.34 9.94 -10.06
N VAL A 43 -6.43 10.41 -9.46
CA VAL A 43 -7.42 9.55 -8.79
C VAL A 43 -8.01 8.51 -9.74
N GLY A 44 -8.29 8.89 -10.99
CA GLY A 44 -8.84 7.96 -11.99
C GLY A 44 -7.92 6.78 -12.30
N ALA A 45 -6.61 7.01 -12.41
CA ALA A 45 -5.62 5.95 -12.62
C ALA A 45 -5.56 5.00 -11.43
N LEU A 46 -5.63 5.52 -10.22
CA LEU A 46 -5.65 4.71 -8.98
C LEU A 46 -6.94 3.90 -8.83
N CYS A 47 -8.08 4.45 -9.23
CA CYS A 47 -9.35 3.71 -9.26
C CYS A 47 -9.30 2.52 -10.23
N LYS A 48 -8.62 2.68 -11.35
CA LYS A 48 -8.41 1.61 -12.32
C LYS A 48 -7.44 0.55 -11.79
N LEU A 49 -6.34 0.98 -11.17
CA LEU A 49 -5.32 0.10 -10.60
C LEU A 49 -5.88 -0.79 -9.48
N HIS A 50 -6.63 -0.21 -8.55
CA HIS A 50 -7.22 -0.91 -7.41
C HIS A 50 -8.60 -1.51 -7.69
N GLY A 51 -9.07 -1.40 -8.93
CA GLY A 51 -10.27 -2.07 -9.39
C GLY A 51 -10.07 -3.57 -9.54
N GLY A 52 -11.13 -4.27 -9.82
CA GLY A 52 -11.10 -5.71 -9.99
C GLY A 52 -12.36 -6.24 -10.69
N PRO A 53 -12.47 -7.57 -10.80
CA PRO A 53 -13.60 -8.20 -11.44
C PRO A 53 -14.87 -8.02 -10.60
N LYS A 54 -15.94 -7.58 -11.25
CA LYS A 54 -17.26 -7.52 -10.64
C LYS A 54 -18.04 -8.80 -10.96
N ASN A 55 -18.54 -9.46 -9.92
CA ASN A 55 -19.43 -10.60 -10.07
C ASN A 55 -20.76 -10.14 -10.68
N ARG A 56 -21.17 -10.76 -11.78
CA ARG A 56 -22.41 -10.48 -12.52
C ARG A 56 -23.37 -11.69 -12.55
N GLY A 57 -23.24 -12.58 -11.58
CA GLY A 57 -24.01 -13.83 -11.54
C GLY A 57 -23.45 -14.84 -12.54
N PHE A 58 -24.31 -15.39 -13.41
CA PHE A 58 -23.93 -16.35 -14.46
C PHE A 58 -23.27 -15.68 -15.69
N ARG A 59 -23.36 -14.36 -15.82
CA ARG A 59 -22.69 -13.61 -16.89
C ARG A 59 -21.20 -13.45 -16.59
N PRO A 60 -20.33 -13.37 -17.62
CA PRO A 60 -18.91 -13.13 -17.40
C PRO A 60 -18.64 -11.88 -16.56
N SER A 61 -17.65 -11.95 -15.67
CA SER A 61 -17.23 -10.81 -14.87
C SER A 61 -16.61 -9.72 -15.74
N HIS A 62 -16.86 -8.47 -15.38
CA HIS A 62 -16.23 -7.31 -16.00
C HIS A 62 -15.42 -6.51 -14.98
N HIS A 63 -14.35 -5.87 -15.43
CA HIS A 63 -13.56 -4.97 -14.60
C HIS A 63 -14.40 -3.80 -14.09
N SER A 64 -14.32 -3.53 -12.80
CA SER A 64 -14.95 -2.38 -12.15
C SER A 64 -13.91 -1.56 -11.41
N ARG A 65 -14.08 -0.25 -11.39
CA ARG A 65 -13.17 0.67 -10.71
C ARG A 65 -13.35 0.64 -9.20
N ALA A 66 -12.26 0.90 -8.46
CA ALA A 66 -12.31 1.13 -7.02
C ALA A 66 -13.01 2.45 -6.68
N SER A 67 -13.36 2.64 -5.41
CA SER A 67 -13.98 3.85 -4.91
C SER A 67 -13.07 5.07 -5.08
N ALA A 68 -13.51 6.03 -5.87
CA ALA A 68 -12.78 7.30 -6.07
C ALA A 68 -12.72 8.14 -4.78
N SER A 69 -13.72 8.06 -3.92
CA SER A 69 -13.75 8.77 -2.65
C SER A 69 -12.65 8.31 -1.72
N VAL A 70 -12.42 6.99 -1.61
CA VAL A 70 -11.33 6.42 -0.82
C VAL A 70 -9.98 6.92 -1.32
N GLN A 71 -9.72 6.77 -2.62
CA GLN A 71 -8.45 7.18 -3.23
C GLN A 71 -8.18 8.69 -3.04
N ARG A 72 -9.18 9.50 -3.29
CA ARG A 72 -9.08 10.96 -3.15
C ARG A 72 -8.81 11.37 -1.71
N LYS A 73 -9.52 10.80 -0.75
CA LYS A 73 -9.34 11.14 0.66
C LYS A 73 -7.98 10.68 1.21
N VAL A 74 -7.49 9.53 0.79
CA VAL A 74 -6.13 9.08 1.12
C VAL A 74 -5.09 10.05 0.56
N LEU A 75 -5.20 10.45 -0.71
CA LEU A 75 -4.28 11.40 -1.32
C LEU A 75 -4.33 12.78 -0.65
N GLN A 76 -5.52 13.25 -0.28
CA GLN A 76 -5.66 14.51 0.49
C GLN A 76 -5.02 14.40 1.88
N SER A 77 -5.11 13.26 2.53
CA SER A 77 -4.45 13.02 3.82
C SER A 77 -2.92 13.00 3.67
N LEU A 78 -2.39 12.37 2.63
CA LEU A 78 -0.96 12.37 2.32
C LEU A 78 -0.44 13.77 1.96
N GLU A 79 -1.25 14.57 1.27
CA GLU A 79 -0.95 15.98 0.96
C GLU A 79 -0.89 16.84 2.23
N ALA A 80 -1.83 16.62 3.16
CA ALA A 80 -1.87 17.36 4.43
C ALA A 80 -0.63 17.12 5.30
N ILE A 81 -0.04 15.93 5.26
CA ILE A 81 1.20 15.60 5.98
C ILE A 81 2.47 15.90 5.18
N GLY A 82 2.36 16.36 3.93
CA GLY A 82 3.47 16.78 3.10
C GLY A 82 4.21 15.69 2.36
N VAL A 83 3.64 14.47 2.27
CA VAL A 83 4.25 13.35 1.52
C VAL A 83 4.08 13.51 0.02
N VAL A 84 2.92 13.99 -0.42
CA VAL A 84 2.62 14.28 -1.83
C VAL A 84 2.21 15.73 -2.02
N GLU A 85 2.34 16.21 -3.24
CA GLU A 85 1.93 17.55 -3.64
C GLU A 85 1.15 17.53 -4.96
N ILE A 86 0.38 18.59 -5.21
CA ILE A 86 -0.39 18.73 -6.45
C ILE A 86 0.55 19.15 -7.57
N SER A 87 0.54 18.41 -8.67
CA SER A 87 1.29 18.76 -9.86
C SER A 87 0.64 19.93 -10.59
N SER A 88 1.46 20.82 -11.15
CA SER A 88 1.01 21.91 -12.04
C SER A 88 0.34 21.39 -13.33
N LYS A 89 0.63 20.15 -13.72
CA LYS A 89 0.07 19.48 -14.92
C LYS A 89 -1.16 18.61 -14.62
N GLY A 90 -1.64 18.64 -13.39
CA GLY A 90 -2.69 17.75 -12.88
C GLY A 90 -2.16 16.50 -12.22
N GLY A 91 -2.99 15.90 -11.37
CA GLY A 91 -2.59 14.75 -10.56
C GLY A 91 -1.69 15.11 -9.39
N ARG A 92 -1.11 14.10 -8.76
CA ARG A 92 -0.21 14.25 -7.61
C ARG A 92 1.16 13.68 -7.90
N ILE A 93 2.16 14.32 -7.36
CA ILE A 93 3.57 13.90 -7.42
C ILE A 93 4.10 13.75 -6.01
N ILE A 94 5.17 12.98 -5.87
CA ILE A 94 5.86 12.86 -4.59
C ILE A 94 6.56 14.17 -4.24
N SER A 95 6.47 14.61 -2.99
CA SER A 95 7.25 15.74 -2.48
C SER A 95 8.69 15.33 -2.20
N GLN A 96 9.58 16.31 -2.04
CA GLN A 96 10.96 16.02 -1.67
C GLN A 96 11.08 15.36 -0.30
N ASP A 97 10.27 15.80 0.65
CA ASP A 97 10.25 15.21 1.99
C ASP A 97 9.65 13.81 1.99
N GLY A 98 8.57 13.58 1.21
CA GLY A 98 7.99 12.26 1.02
C GLY A 98 8.97 11.28 0.38
N MET A 99 9.77 11.71 -0.57
CA MET A 99 10.82 10.90 -1.17
C MET A 99 11.86 10.46 -0.15
N ARG A 100 12.35 11.39 0.67
CA ARG A 100 13.32 11.10 1.74
C ARG A 100 12.76 10.14 2.77
N ASP A 101 11.50 10.32 3.18
CA ASP A 101 10.85 9.47 4.15
C ASP A 101 10.68 8.03 3.64
N LEU A 102 10.25 7.85 2.40
CA LEU A 102 10.10 6.53 1.79
C LEU A 102 11.46 5.85 1.59
N ASP A 103 12.50 6.57 1.19
CA ASP A 103 13.86 6.03 1.04
C ASP A 103 14.41 5.56 2.39
N ARG A 104 14.23 6.36 3.45
CA ARG A 104 14.64 6.00 4.81
C ARG A 104 13.94 4.74 5.31
N ILE A 105 12.62 4.63 5.10
CA ILE A 105 11.85 3.45 5.49
C ILE A 105 12.31 2.21 4.71
N ALA A 106 12.56 2.35 3.41
CA ALA A 106 13.04 1.24 2.59
C ALA A 106 14.39 0.70 3.06
N VAL A 107 15.32 1.58 3.44
CA VAL A 107 16.62 1.17 4.01
C VAL A 107 16.43 0.46 5.35
N ALA A 108 15.63 1.02 6.25
CA ALA A 108 15.37 0.42 7.55
C ALA A 108 14.72 -0.98 7.45
N VAL A 109 13.79 -1.18 6.51
CA VAL A 109 13.20 -2.50 6.25
C VAL A 109 14.23 -3.48 5.72
N LEU A 110 15.12 -3.05 4.82
CA LEU A 110 16.16 -3.90 4.28
C LEU A 110 17.19 -4.31 5.36
N GLU A 111 17.54 -3.40 6.25
CA GLU A 111 18.43 -3.68 7.38
C GLU A 111 17.81 -4.71 8.32
N SER A 112 16.54 -4.53 8.72
CA SER A 112 15.86 -5.49 9.58
C SER A 112 15.73 -6.89 8.95
N GLN A 113 15.46 -6.97 7.64
CA GLN A 113 15.41 -8.26 6.93
C GLN A 113 16.76 -8.99 6.91
N ARG A 114 17.87 -8.25 6.83
CA ARG A 114 19.20 -8.85 6.90
C ARG A 114 19.55 -9.35 8.31
N GLU A 115 19.15 -8.59 9.32
CA GLU A 115 19.32 -9.02 10.71
C GLU A 115 18.54 -10.31 10.99
N ASP A 116 17.27 -10.38 10.53
CA ASP A 116 16.45 -11.57 10.66
C ASP A 116 17.04 -12.80 9.91
N GLU A 117 17.60 -12.60 8.71
CA GLU A 117 18.26 -13.64 7.92
C GLU A 117 19.56 -14.14 8.60
N GLU A 118 20.37 -13.22 9.18
CA GLU A 118 21.59 -13.57 9.91
C GLU A 118 21.27 -14.36 11.18
N ASP A 119 20.21 -14.00 11.92
CA ASP A 119 19.75 -14.70 13.12
C ASP A 119 19.24 -16.12 12.78
N GLU A 120 18.51 -16.30 11.68
CA GLU A 120 18.04 -17.60 11.21
C GLU A 120 19.19 -18.54 10.80
N ASP A 121 20.22 -18.00 10.13
CA ASP A 121 21.42 -18.76 9.73
C ASP A 121 22.24 -19.21 10.97
N GLU A 122 22.35 -18.36 12.01
CA GLU A 122 23.04 -18.73 13.27
C GLU A 122 22.29 -19.83 14.04
N ASP A 123 20.95 -19.81 14.06
CA ASP A 123 20.13 -20.83 14.71
C ASP A 123 20.24 -22.20 13.98
N GLU A 124 20.33 -22.22 12.65
CA GLU A 124 20.52 -23.44 11.86
C GLU A 124 21.90 -24.09 12.10
N ASP A 125 22.96 -23.27 12.22
CA ASP A 125 24.32 -23.74 12.49
C ASP A 125 24.45 -24.35 13.92
N GLU A 126 23.74 -23.81 14.92
CA GLU A 126 23.73 -24.35 16.29
C GLU A 126 23.00 -25.71 16.39
N ASP A 127 21.99 -25.93 15.57
CA ASP A 127 21.23 -27.21 15.53
C ASP A 127 22.03 -28.32 14.83
N GLU A 128 22.88 -28.02 13.82
CA GLU A 128 23.73 -29.02 13.15
C GLU A 128 24.88 -29.50 14.05
N ASP A 129 25.47 -28.62 14.88
CA ASP A 129 26.56 -29.00 15.80
C ASP A 129 26.07 -29.87 17.00
N GLY A 130 24.76 -29.90 17.25
CA GLY A 130 24.16 -30.67 18.36
C GLY A 130 23.88 -32.16 18.04
N GLU A 131 23.90 -32.59 16.78
CA GLU A 131 23.60 -33.95 16.38
C GLU A 131 24.81 -34.89 16.28
N ASP A 132 26.02 -34.38 16.34
CA ASP A 132 27.26 -35.20 16.19
C ASP A 132 27.83 -35.73 17.53
N ASP A 133 27.20 -35.50 18.67
CA ASP A 133 27.68 -35.94 20.02
C ASP A 133 26.88 -37.10 20.65
N GLU A 134 26.22 -37.99 19.87
CA GLU A 134 25.65 -39.27 20.38
C GLU A 134 26.34 -40.50 19.82
#